data_fb52a2a1bfbf3289c5d180294a537da4
#
_entry.id   fb52a2a1bfbf3289c5d180294a537da4
#
_cell.length_a   1.000
_cell.length_b   1.000
_cell.length_c   1.000
_cell.angle_alpha   90.00
_cell.angle_beta   90.00
_cell.angle_gamma   90.00
#
_symmetry.space_group_name_H-M   'P 1'
#
loop_
_entity.id
_entity.type
_entity.pdbx_description
1 polymer ?
#
loop_
_entity_poly.entity_id
_entity_poly.type
_entity_poly.pdbx_seq_one_letter_code
_entity_poly.pdbx_strand_id
1 'polypeptide(L)'
;MKHLFITGTDTGIGKTVTSAWLCKHWQADYWKPVQSGLEGGSDSQWTAKLSGCTVHPETHRLTQPLSPHQAADIDGIKIQLNDFELPKADRLVVEGAGGCMVPLNWRDTMLDLMKHLGSCALLVARSGLGTINHTCLSLQALKSAGVPVLGVVMVGETNPANREAIEHFGEVPVLAELPVFTELSPRALAEFGMPERLVRALDSL
;
A
#
# COMPACT_ATOMS: atom_id res chain seq x y z
N MET A 1 5.68 6.62 -17.30
CA MET A 1 4.70 6.05 -16.37
C MET A 1 5.17 6.30 -14.95
N LYS A 2 4.36 6.95 -14.12
CA LYS A 2 4.63 7.14 -12.70
C LYS A 2 3.88 6.06 -11.92
N HIS A 3 4.57 5.31 -11.07
CA HIS A 3 3.91 4.30 -10.23
C HIS A 3 4.42 4.33 -8.79
N LEU A 4 3.53 4.01 -7.85
CA LEU A 4 3.77 4.05 -6.42
C LEU A 4 3.28 2.76 -5.79
N PHE A 5 4.13 2.09 -5.02
CA PHE A 5 3.77 0.86 -4.34
C PHE A 5 3.33 1.15 -2.88
N ILE A 6 2.10 0.82 -2.58
CA ILE A 6 1.53 0.96 -1.23
C ILE A 6 1.82 -0.32 -0.46
N THR A 7 2.68 -0.23 0.53
CA THR A 7 2.93 -1.29 1.50
C THR A 7 2.49 -0.87 2.89
N GLY A 8 2.49 -1.77 3.84
CA GLY A 8 2.06 -1.47 5.18
C GLY A 8 2.97 -2.00 6.26
N THR A 9 2.82 -1.49 7.48
CA THR A 9 3.45 -2.06 8.66
C THR A 9 2.75 -3.34 9.13
N ASP A 10 1.51 -3.59 8.63
CA ASP A 10 0.68 -4.74 9.03
C ASP A 10 -0.50 -4.93 8.06
N THR A 11 -1.36 -5.91 8.32
CA THR A 11 -2.66 -6.11 7.66
C THR A 11 -3.73 -5.28 8.38
N GLY A 12 -4.76 -4.82 7.65
CA GLY A 12 -5.90 -4.09 8.24
C GLY A 12 -5.57 -2.67 8.73
N ILE A 13 -4.49 -2.07 8.30
CA ILE A 13 -4.04 -0.73 8.73
C ILE A 13 -4.49 0.41 7.84
N GLY A 14 -5.33 0.14 6.83
CA GLY A 14 -5.87 1.16 5.94
C GLY A 14 -5.19 1.31 4.59
N LYS A 15 -4.42 0.30 4.11
CA LYS A 15 -3.82 0.35 2.76
C LYS A 15 -4.85 0.62 1.67
N THR A 16 -5.92 -0.14 1.64
CA THR A 16 -6.97 -0.03 0.61
C THR A 16 -7.66 1.33 0.62
N VAL A 17 -7.92 1.90 1.81
CA VAL A 17 -8.48 3.26 1.95
C VAL A 17 -7.47 4.30 1.45
N THR A 18 -6.20 4.16 1.83
CA THR A 18 -5.11 5.03 1.36
C THR A 18 -4.95 4.94 -0.16
N SER A 19 -4.98 3.72 -0.72
CA SER A 19 -4.91 3.49 -2.18
C SER A 19 -6.07 4.15 -2.90
N ALA A 20 -7.31 3.95 -2.43
CA ALA A 20 -8.50 4.57 -3.00
C ALA A 20 -8.44 6.11 -2.94
N TRP A 21 -7.99 6.66 -1.82
CA TRP A 21 -7.79 8.09 -1.65
C TRP A 21 -6.74 8.66 -2.62
N LEU A 22 -5.60 7.98 -2.78
CA LEU A 22 -4.57 8.35 -3.74
C LEU A 22 -5.10 8.27 -5.17
N CYS A 23 -5.75 7.17 -5.56
CA CYS A 23 -6.34 7.03 -6.89
C CYS A 23 -7.30 8.17 -7.21
N LYS A 24 -8.14 8.55 -6.25
CA LYS A 24 -9.12 9.65 -6.39
C LYS A 24 -8.45 10.99 -6.68
N HIS A 25 -7.46 11.37 -5.88
CA HIS A 25 -6.86 12.71 -5.91
C HIS A 25 -5.68 12.84 -6.88
N TRP A 26 -4.89 11.78 -7.04
CA TRP A 26 -3.77 11.74 -7.99
C TRP A 26 -4.20 11.37 -9.40
N GLN A 27 -5.47 10.97 -9.57
CA GLN A 27 -6.03 10.51 -10.84
C GLN A 27 -5.22 9.34 -11.40
N ALA A 28 -4.96 8.35 -10.56
CA ALA A 28 -4.20 7.16 -10.90
C ALA A 28 -5.11 5.95 -11.07
N ASP A 29 -4.70 5.03 -11.94
CA ASP A 29 -5.24 3.69 -11.99
C ASP A 29 -4.80 2.90 -10.76
N TYR A 30 -5.48 1.80 -10.51
CA TYR A 30 -5.18 0.91 -9.40
C TYR A 30 -4.87 -0.51 -9.87
N TRP A 31 -3.89 -1.13 -9.23
CA TRP A 31 -3.58 -2.53 -9.41
C TRP A 31 -3.18 -3.19 -8.09
N LYS A 32 -3.80 -4.33 -7.80
CA LYS A 32 -3.43 -5.21 -6.70
C LYS A 32 -2.88 -6.51 -7.28
N PRO A 33 -1.55 -6.70 -7.31
CA PRO A 33 -0.92 -7.87 -7.94
C PRO A 33 -1.45 -9.19 -7.37
N VAL A 34 -1.63 -9.28 -6.06
CA VAL A 34 -2.14 -10.46 -5.36
C VAL A 34 -3.27 -10.09 -4.42
N GLN A 35 -4.44 -10.68 -4.62
CA GLN A 35 -5.56 -10.65 -3.70
C GLN A 35 -5.65 -11.97 -2.96
N SER A 36 -5.54 -11.96 -1.63
CA SER A 36 -5.84 -13.09 -0.74
C SER A 36 -7.14 -12.85 0.00
N GLY A 37 -8.03 -13.87 0.02
CA GLY A 37 -9.38 -13.74 0.54
C GLY A 37 -10.31 -13.05 -0.45
N LEU A 38 -11.39 -13.73 -0.82
CA LEU A 38 -12.38 -13.25 -1.79
C LEU A 38 -13.76 -13.04 -1.17
N GLU A 39 -13.96 -13.49 0.07
CA GLU A 39 -15.22 -13.30 0.80
C GLU A 39 -15.37 -11.83 1.22
N GLY A 40 -16.56 -11.27 1.04
CA GLY A 40 -16.87 -9.88 1.40
C GLY A 40 -16.37 -8.81 0.42
N GLY A 41 -15.80 -9.22 -0.72
CA GLY A 41 -15.29 -8.33 -1.76
C GLY A 41 -13.76 -8.14 -1.70
N SER A 42 -13.16 -7.87 -2.86
CA SER A 42 -11.71 -7.64 -2.98
C SER A 42 -11.33 -6.16 -2.72
N ASP A 43 -10.05 -5.92 -2.40
CA ASP A 43 -9.51 -4.56 -2.28
C ASP A 43 -9.69 -3.77 -3.58
N SER A 44 -9.59 -4.44 -4.73
CA SER A 44 -9.87 -3.87 -6.06
C SER A 44 -11.30 -3.36 -6.19
N GLN A 45 -12.29 -4.13 -5.73
CA GLN A 45 -13.69 -3.73 -5.75
C GLN A 45 -13.97 -2.55 -4.81
N TRP A 46 -13.38 -2.56 -3.62
CA TRP A 46 -13.49 -1.45 -2.67
C TRP A 46 -12.83 -0.19 -3.21
N THR A 47 -11.64 -0.30 -3.79
CA THR A 47 -10.94 0.85 -4.39
C THR A 47 -11.72 1.43 -5.55
N ALA A 48 -12.23 0.60 -6.47
CA ALA A 48 -13.09 1.06 -7.56
C ALA A 48 -14.32 1.81 -7.06
N LYS A 49 -15.03 1.23 -6.07
CA LYS A 49 -16.23 1.83 -5.47
C LYS A 49 -15.95 3.19 -4.81
N LEU A 50 -14.84 3.30 -4.10
CA LEU A 50 -14.51 4.51 -3.33
C LEU A 50 -13.92 5.63 -4.18
N SER A 51 -13.06 5.30 -5.13
CA SER A 51 -12.32 6.29 -5.93
C SER A 51 -12.95 6.58 -7.29
N GLY A 52 -13.61 5.58 -7.89
CA GLY A 52 -14.07 5.64 -9.28
C GLY A 52 -12.93 5.49 -10.31
N CYS A 53 -11.74 5.05 -9.90
CA CYS A 53 -10.59 4.88 -10.79
C CYS A 53 -10.72 3.63 -11.67
N THR A 54 -9.89 3.55 -12.72
CA THR A 54 -9.67 2.33 -13.48
C THR A 54 -8.92 1.33 -12.60
N VAL A 55 -9.43 0.09 -12.54
CA VAL A 55 -8.82 -1.01 -11.80
C VAL A 55 -8.34 -2.07 -12.77
N HIS A 56 -7.05 -2.41 -12.68
CA HIS A 56 -6.46 -3.50 -13.46
C HIS A 56 -6.69 -4.85 -12.78
N PRO A 57 -6.87 -5.94 -13.56
CA PRO A 57 -7.07 -7.27 -13.00
C PRO A 57 -5.90 -7.71 -12.09
N GLU A 58 -6.20 -8.34 -10.97
CA GLU A 58 -5.20 -8.97 -10.12
C GLU A 58 -4.50 -10.10 -10.89
N THR A 59 -3.19 -10.21 -10.76
CA THR A 59 -2.43 -11.33 -11.36
C THR A 59 -2.78 -12.64 -10.68
N HIS A 60 -2.86 -12.64 -9.35
CA HIS A 60 -3.27 -13.81 -8.57
C HIS A 60 -4.45 -13.47 -7.66
N ARG A 61 -5.49 -14.32 -7.72
CA ARG A 61 -6.67 -14.28 -6.87
C ARG A 61 -6.72 -15.56 -6.06
N LEU A 62 -6.51 -15.44 -4.75
CA LEU A 62 -6.39 -16.57 -3.83
C LEU A 62 -7.62 -16.62 -2.93
N THR A 63 -8.15 -17.82 -2.71
CA THR A 63 -9.44 -18.02 -2.02
C THR A 63 -9.36 -17.68 -0.54
N GLN A 64 -8.25 -18.03 0.11
CA GLN A 64 -8.12 -17.90 1.56
C GLN A 64 -7.55 -16.55 1.98
N PRO A 65 -8.05 -15.93 3.09
CA PRO A 65 -7.55 -14.67 3.65
C PRO A 65 -6.27 -14.89 4.47
N LEU A 66 -5.28 -15.48 3.84
CA LEU A 66 -3.97 -15.82 4.41
C LEU A 66 -2.86 -15.06 3.68
N SER A 67 -1.62 -15.19 4.15
CA SER A 67 -0.48 -14.71 3.40
C SER A 67 -0.41 -15.37 2.01
N PRO A 68 0.04 -14.66 0.95
CA PRO A 68 0.00 -15.18 -0.41
C PRO A 68 0.56 -16.58 -0.58
N HIS A 69 1.73 -16.89 0.02
CA HIS A 69 2.35 -18.21 -0.09
C HIS A 69 1.47 -19.32 0.45
N GLN A 70 0.80 -19.12 1.61
CA GLN A 70 -0.09 -20.13 2.22
C GLN A 70 -1.38 -20.29 1.41
N ALA A 71 -1.98 -19.17 1.00
CA ALA A 71 -3.19 -19.21 0.19
C ALA A 71 -2.94 -19.86 -1.17
N ALA A 72 -1.80 -19.58 -1.79
CA ALA A 72 -1.39 -20.18 -3.06
C ALA A 72 -1.14 -21.71 -2.93
N ASP A 73 -0.49 -22.16 -1.83
CA ASP A 73 -0.32 -23.58 -1.56
C ASP A 73 -1.66 -24.31 -1.45
N ILE A 74 -2.65 -23.72 -0.77
CA ILE A 74 -4.02 -24.27 -0.64
C ILE A 74 -4.72 -24.34 -2.01
N ASP A 75 -4.59 -23.27 -2.80
CA ASP A 75 -5.25 -23.18 -4.12
C ASP A 75 -4.49 -23.94 -5.22
N GLY A 76 -3.31 -24.53 -4.92
CA GLY A 76 -2.46 -25.21 -5.91
C GLY A 76 -1.83 -24.26 -6.93
N ILE A 77 -1.71 -22.98 -6.59
CA ILE A 77 -1.15 -21.92 -7.44
C ILE A 77 0.33 -21.74 -7.11
N LYS A 78 1.17 -21.55 -8.13
CA LYS A 78 2.57 -21.16 -7.96
C LYS A 78 2.75 -19.72 -8.34
N ILE A 79 3.10 -18.87 -7.38
CA ILE A 79 3.41 -17.46 -7.59
C ILE A 79 4.89 -17.31 -7.89
N GLN A 80 5.25 -16.60 -8.96
CA GLN A 80 6.63 -16.27 -9.33
C GLN A 80 6.74 -14.77 -9.61
N LEU A 81 7.90 -14.16 -9.35
CA LEU A 81 8.10 -12.72 -9.62
C LEU A 81 7.88 -12.36 -11.09
N ASN A 82 8.21 -13.27 -12.00
CA ASN A 82 8.00 -13.06 -13.44
C ASN A 82 6.54 -13.08 -13.88
N ASP A 83 5.60 -13.44 -12.99
CA ASP A 83 4.16 -13.34 -13.28
C ASP A 83 3.68 -11.90 -13.26
N PHE A 84 4.46 -10.99 -12.66
CA PHE A 84 4.05 -9.61 -12.41
C PHE A 84 4.69 -8.64 -13.40
N GLU A 85 3.83 -8.01 -14.19
CA GLU A 85 4.19 -6.91 -15.07
C GLU A 85 3.30 -5.69 -14.77
N LEU A 86 3.90 -4.50 -14.72
CA LEU A 86 3.14 -3.27 -14.47
C LEU A 86 2.12 -3.03 -15.58
N PRO A 87 0.83 -2.86 -15.26
CA PRO A 87 -0.18 -2.44 -16.22
C PRO A 87 0.20 -1.11 -16.87
N LYS A 88 -0.22 -0.91 -18.12
CA LYS A 88 -0.02 0.36 -18.83
C LYS A 88 -0.97 1.43 -18.28
N ALA A 89 -0.42 2.46 -17.68
CA ALA A 89 -1.13 3.61 -17.13
C ALA A 89 -0.21 4.84 -17.10
N ASP A 90 -0.76 6.04 -17.09
CA ASP A 90 0.05 7.25 -16.90
C ASP A 90 0.52 7.36 -15.45
N ARG A 91 -0.39 7.07 -14.52
CA ARG A 91 -0.17 7.00 -13.07
C ARG A 91 -0.79 5.72 -12.53
N LEU A 92 -0.06 5.00 -11.68
CA LEU A 92 -0.50 3.72 -11.13
C LEU A 92 -0.23 3.63 -9.63
N VAL A 93 -1.25 3.30 -8.88
CA VAL A 93 -1.15 2.87 -7.48
C VAL A 93 -1.13 1.34 -7.45
N VAL A 94 -0.03 0.76 -6.99
CA VAL A 94 0.14 -0.69 -6.80
C VAL A 94 -0.04 -0.99 -5.33
N GLU A 95 -0.98 -1.87 -4.95
CA GLU A 95 -1.19 -2.22 -3.55
C GLU A 95 -0.67 -3.63 -3.22
N GLY A 96 0.27 -3.70 -2.28
CA GLY A 96 0.79 -4.96 -1.76
C GLY A 96 -0.17 -5.68 -0.81
N ALA A 97 0.09 -6.97 -0.57
CA ALA A 97 -0.60 -7.77 0.43
C ALA A 97 0.17 -7.74 1.77
N GLY A 98 -0.48 -7.27 2.83
CA GLY A 98 0.15 -7.17 4.16
C GLY A 98 1.30 -6.17 4.24
N GLY A 99 2.38 -6.53 4.90
CA GLY A 99 3.59 -5.73 5.04
C GLY A 99 4.71 -6.13 4.06
N CYS A 100 5.82 -5.38 4.06
CA CYS A 100 6.91 -5.56 3.12
C CYS A 100 7.59 -6.95 3.19
N MET A 101 7.61 -7.59 4.37
CA MET A 101 8.22 -8.90 4.57
C MET A 101 7.23 -10.07 4.42
N VAL A 102 5.98 -9.82 4.00
CA VAL A 102 5.00 -10.89 3.77
C VAL A 102 5.45 -11.76 2.58
N PRO A 103 5.52 -13.10 2.76
CA PRO A 103 5.94 -13.99 1.68
C PRO A 103 4.91 -14.07 0.54
N LEU A 104 5.40 -13.91 -0.69
CA LEU A 104 4.67 -14.23 -1.91
C LEU A 104 4.69 -15.75 -2.18
N ASN A 105 5.83 -16.34 -1.97
CA ASN A 105 6.11 -17.76 -2.07
C ASN A 105 7.22 -18.14 -1.06
N TRP A 106 7.75 -19.35 -1.10
CA TRP A 106 8.80 -19.82 -0.17
C TRP A 106 10.20 -19.24 -0.43
N ARG A 107 10.34 -18.28 -1.36
CA ARG A 107 11.62 -17.64 -1.73
C ARG A 107 11.54 -16.14 -1.72
N ASP A 108 10.42 -15.59 -2.20
CA ASP A 108 10.25 -14.17 -2.48
C ASP A 108 9.20 -13.55 -1.56
N THR A 109 9.41 -12.29 -1.19
CA THR A 109 8.54 -11.48 -0.34
C THR A 109 7.89 -10.34 -1.14
N MET A 110 6.98 -9.59 -0.52
CA MET A 110 6.46 -8.32 -1.09
C MET A 110 7.58 -7.33 -1.39
N LEU A 111 8.67 -7.34 -0.62
CA LEU A 111 9.83 -6.50 -0.83
C LEU A 111 10.56 -6.86 -2.14
N ASP A 112 10.67 -8.15 -2.44
CA ASP A 112 11.25 -8.62 -3.71
C ASP A 112 10.37 -8.23 -4.90
N LEU A 113 9.03 -8.25 -4.73
CA LEU A 113 8.11 -7.73 -5.74
C LEU A 113 8.30 -6.23 -5.99
N MET A 114 8.45 -5.41 -4.94
CA MET A 114 8.72 -3.98 -5.11
C MET A 114 10.00 -3.73 -5.92
N LYS A 115 11.05 -4.50 -5.63
CA LYS A 115 12.32 -4.44 -6.37
C LYS A 115 12.15 -4.88 -7.81
N HIS A 116 11.47 -6.00 -8.04
CA HIS A 116 11.20 -6.53 -9.38
C HIS A 116 10.46 -5.51 -10.26
N LEU A 117 9.48 -4.82 -9.69
CA LEU A 117 8.72 -3.78 -10.38
C LEU A 117 9.45 -2.43 -10.47
N GLY A 118 10.60 -2.26 -9.83
CA GLY A 118 11.32 -1.00 -9.77
C GLY A 118 10.53 0.13 -9.12
N SER A 119 9.71 -0.20 -8.11
CA SER A 119 8.75 0.73 -7.51
C SER A 119 9.35 1.55 -6.37
N CYS A 120 8.92 2.81 -6.26
CA CYS A 120 9.04 3.60 -5.04
C CYS A 120 7.92 3.21 -4.06
N ALA A 121 8.22 3.04 -2.78
CA ALA A 121 7.26 2.64 -1.77
C ALA A 121 6.66 3.84 -1.02
N LEU A 122 5.36 3.76 -0.72
CA LEU A 122 4.69 4.57 0.30
C LEU A 122 4.26 3.62 1.43
N LEU A 123 4.76 3.88 2.64
CA LEU A 123 4.47 3.03 3.78
C LEU A 123 3.23 3.52 4.52
N VAL A 124 2.23 2.68 4.66
CA VAL A 124 1.05 2.93 5.48
C VAL A 124 1.26 2.36 6.87
N ALA A 125 1.06 3.20 7.90
CA ALA A 125 1.22 2.86 9.30
C ALA A 125 0.00 3.29 10.11
N ARG A 126 -0.31 2.58 11.21
CA ARG A 126 -1.29 3.08 12.17
C ARG A 126 -0.73 4.27 12.96
N SER A 127 -1.58 5.10 13.55
CA SER A 127 -1.11 6.24 14.39
C SER A 127 -0.93 5.89 15.86
N GLY A 128 -1.48 4.76 16.33
CA GLY A 128 -1.53 4.35 17.74
C GLY A 128 -0.24 3.74 18.27
N LEU A 129 -0.28 3.30 19.54
CA LEU A 129 0.85 2.69 20.25
C LEU A 129 1.45 1.50 19.47
N GLY A 130 2.79 1.42 19.47
CA GLY A 130 3.57 0.42 18.74
C GLY A 130 3.96 0.85 17.32
N THR A 131 3.36 1.94 16.79
CA THR A 131 3.60 2.36 15.41
C THR A 131 5.04 2.74 15.14
N ILE A 132 5.72 3.44 16.06
CA ILE A 132 7.13 3.86 15.89
C ILE A 132 8.01 2.65 15.59
N ASN A 133 7.93 1.60 16.41
CA ASN A 133 8.70 0.38 16.23
C ASN A 133 8.41 -0.30 14.89
N HIS A 134 7.13 -0.55 14.57
CA HIS A 134 6.75 -1.25 13.34
C HIS A 134 7.09 -0.44 12.09
N THR A 135 6.94 0.87 12.15
CA THR A 135 7.26 1.76 11.03
C THR A 135 8.76 1.81 10.79
N CYS A 136 9.58 2.01 11.83
CA CYS A 136 11.03 2.04 11.71
C CYS A 136 11.61 0.70 11.23
N LEU A 137 11.10 -0.45 11.72
CA LEU A 137 11.50 -1.76 11.23
C LEU A 137 11.16 -1.95 9.74
N SER A 138 9.98 -1.53 9.31
CA SER A 138 9.57 -1.61 7.90
C SER A 138 10.42 -0.71 7.01
N LEU A 139 10.69 0.52 7.45
CA LEU A 139 11.58 1.46 6.76
C LEU A 139 13.01 0.92 6.65
N GLN A 140 13.52 0.33 7.73
CA GLN A 140 14.84 -0.30 7.73
C GLN A 140 14.92 -1.47 6.73
N ALA A 141 13.89 -2.30 6.64
CA ALA A 141 13.82 -3.38 5.67
C ALA A 141 13.82 -2.85 4.23
N LEU A 142 12.99 -1.85 3.93
CA LEU A 142 12.94 -1.19 2.62
C LEU A 142 14.29 -0.56 2.24
N LYS A 143 14.90 0.21 3.15
CA LYS A 143 16.20 0.86 2.97
C LYS A 143 17.31 -0.17 2.71
N SER A 144 17.37 -1.25 3.52
CA SER A 144 18.37 -2.32 3.38
C SER A 144 18.26 -3.07 2.06
N ALA A 145 17.06 -3.18 1.50
CA ALA A 145 16.81 -3.79 0.21
C ALA A 145 17.05 -2.85 -0.98
N GLY A 146 17.32 -1.58 -0.74
CA GLY A 146 17.49 -0.57 -1.79
C GLY A 146 16.17 -0.14 -2.45
N VAL A 147 15.03 -0.33 -1.79
CA VAL A 147 13.73 0.16 -2.26
C VAL A 147 13.58 1.63 -1.88
N PRO A 148 13.43 2.56 -2.84
CA PRO A 148 13.18 3.96 -2.52
C PRO A 148 11.87 4.11 -1.74
N VAL A 149 11.86 4.99 -0.73
CA VAL A 149 10.67 5.29 0.06
C VAL A 149 10.29 6.74 -0.13
N LEU A 150 9.08 6.98 -0.63
CA LEU A 150 8.54 8.33 -0.80
C LEU A 150 8.25 9.00 0.56
N GLY A 151 7.74 8.21 1.50
CA GLY A 151 7.39 8.64 2.84
C GLY A 151 6.39 7.70 3.52
N VAL A 152 5.77 8.18 4.58
CA VAL A 152 4.80 7.46 5.38
C VAL A 152 3.44 8.15 5.31
N VAL A 153 2.36 7.36 5.28
CA VAL A 153 0.99 7.81 5.59
C VAL A 153 0.56 7.16 6.88
N MET A 154 0.21 7.96 7.88
CA MET A 154 -0.35 7.46 9.13
C MET A 154 -1.87 7.42 9.04
N VAL A 155 -2.48 6.34 9.55
CA VAL A 155 -3.94 6.15 9.56
C VAL A 155 -4.42 6.00 11.00
N GLY A 156 -5.37 6.83 11.42
CA GLY A 156 -5.92 6.85 12.77
C GLY A 156 -6.09 8.25 13.32
N GLU A 157 -6.21 8.36 14.63
CA GLU A 157 -6.22 9.66 15.32
C GLU A 157 -4.88 10.36 15.13
N THR A 158 -4.90 11.68 14.93
CA THR A 158 -3.68 12.48 14.80
C THR A 158 -2.81 12.35 16.05
N ASN A 159 -1.54 12.00 15.85
CA ASN A 159 -0.57 11.83 16.94
C ASN A 159 0.76 12.51 16.59
N PRO A 160 0.92 13.80 16.93
CA PRO A 160 2.12 14.57 16.59
C PRO A 160 3.41 13.98 17.15
N ALA A 161 3.39 13.39 18.35
CA ALA A 161 4.56 12.81 18.98
C ALA A 161 5.04 11.56 18.24
N ASN A 162 4.11 10.66 17.85
CA ASN A 162 4.45 9.49 17.05
C ASN A 162 4.94 9.88 15.65
N ARG A 163 4.33 10.91 15.06
CA ARG A 163 4.76 11.44 13.76
C ARG A 163 6.19 11.97 13.83
N GLU A 164 6.50 12.84 14.80
CA GLU A 164 7.83 13.40 15.01
C GLU A 164 8.88 12.29 15.22
N ALA A 165 8.56 11.29 16.04
CA ALA A 165 9.42 10.15 16.26
C ALA A 165 9.67 9.32 14.98
N ILE A 166 8.64 9.07 14.17
CA ILE A 166 8.77 8.35 12.89
C ILE A 166 9.64 9.16 11.91
N GLU A 167 9.41 10.47 11.78
CA GLU A 167 10.22 11.33 10.91
C GLU A 167 11.69 11.37 11.36
N HIS A 168 11.93 11.42 12.68
CA HIS A 168 13.28 11.48 13.24
C HIS A 168 14.03 10.14 13.10
N PHE A 169 13.43 9.03 13.59
CA PHE A 169 14.11 7.72 13.59
C PHE A 169 14.02 6.97 12.27
N GLY A 170 12.97 7.24 11.49
CA GLY A 170 12.77 6.64 10.16
C GLY A 170 13.52 7.36 9.04
N GLU A 171 13.94 8.60 9.28
CA GLU A 171 14.62 9.47 8.30
C GLU A 171 13.80 9.67 7.01
N VAL A 172 12.47 9.65 7.12
CA VAL A 172 11.53 9.85 6.01
C VAL A 172 10.37 10.74 6.45
N PRO A 173 9.77 11.54 5.57
CA PRO A 173 8.64 12.38 5.94
C PRO A 173 7.36 11.56 6.15
N VAL A 174 6.54 11.96 7.13
CA VAL A 174 5.15 11.56 7.19
C VAL A 174 4.36 12.51 6.29
N LEU A 175 3.94 12.04 5.14
CA LEU A 175 3.35 12.87 4.07
C LEU A 175 1.87 13.20 4.29
N ALA A 176 1.15 12.34 5.00
CA ALA A 176 -0.25 12.57 5.35
C ALA A 176 -0.64 11.80 6.62
N GLU A 177 -1.71 12.26 7.26
CA GLU A 177 -2.40 11.57 8.34
C GLU A 177 -3.87 11.44 7.94
N LEU A 178 -4.32 10.20 7.66
CA LEU A 178 -5.71 9.92 7.32
C LEU A 178 -6.49 9.55 8.58
N PRO A 179 -7.69 10.11 8.79
CA PRO A 179 -8.54 9.70 9.89
C PRO A 179 -9.13 8.29 9.64
N VAL A 180 -9.60 7.66 10.70
CA VAL A 180 -10.58 6.58 10.56
C VAL A 180 -11.92 7.25 10.24
N PHE A 181 -12.41 7.03 9.02
CA PHE A 181 -13.69 7.60 8.60
C PHE A 181 -14.84 6.94 9.36
N THR A 182 -15.68 7.73 10.01
CA THR A 182 -16.90 7.24 10.68
C THR A 182 -17.85 6.59 9.67
N GLU A 183 -17.95 7.19 8.47
CA GLU A 183 -18.65 6.63 7.32
C GLU A 183 -17.72 6.72 6.11
N LEU A 184 -17.19 5.56 5.70
CA LEU A 184 -16.33 5.49 4.53
C LEU A 184 -17.17 5.50 3.26
N SER A 185 -17.10 6.59 2.50
CA SER A 185 -17.87 6.79 1.27
C SER A 185 -17.02 7.51 0.21
N PRO A 186 -17.40 7.42 -1.09
CA PRO A 186 -16.74 8.18 -2.15
C PRO A 186 -16.72 9.69 -1.89
N ARG A 187 -17.75 10.21 -1.23
CA ARG A 187 -17.87 11.62 -0.88
C ARG A 187 -16.89 11.99 0.23
N ALA A 188 -16.85 11.22 1.33
CA ALA A 188 -15.93 11.47 2.44
C ALA A 188 -14.46 11.44 1.96
N LEU A 189 -14.11 10.49 1.08
CA LEU A 189 -12.78 10.43 0.48
C LEU A 189 -12.47 11.64 -0.39
N ALA A 190 -13.44 12.11 -1.18
CA ALA A 190 -13.25 13.28 -2.06
C ALA A 190 -13.12 14.59 -1.28
N GLU A 191 -13.83 14.73 -0.17
CA GLU A 191 -13.77 15.90 0.70
C GLU A 191 -12.47 15.97 1.52
N PHE A 192 -11.81 14.83 1.77
CA PHE A 192 -10.53 14.79 2.45
C PHE A 192 -9.37 15.01 1.47
N GLY A 193 -9.01 16.28 1.25
CA GLY A 193 -7.97 16.68 0.30
C GLY A 193 -6.57 16.16 0.64
N MET A 194 -5.69 16.08 -0.37
CA MET A 194 -4.29 15.73 -0.15
C MET A 194 -3.48 16.91 0.39
N PRO A 195 -2.64 16.71 1.43
CA PRO A 195 -1.69 17.71 1.87
C PRO A 195 -0.70 18.08 0.76
N GLU A 196 -0.35 19.36 0.68
CA GLU A 196 0.56 19.88 -0.36
C GLU A 196 1.89 19.13 -0.42
N ARG A 197 2.44 18.72 0.74
CA ARG A 197 3.68 17.95 0.79
C ARG A 197 3.58 16.57 0.11
N LEU A 198 2.41 15.91 0.18
CA LEU A 198 2.18 14.65 -0.53
C LEU A 198 2.05 14.90 -2.03
N VAL A 199 1.34 15.95 -2.44
CA VAL A 199 1.23 16.34 -3.85
C VAL A 199 2.62 16.58 -4.44
N ARG A 200 3.47 17.38 -3.79
CA ARG A 200 4.84 17.64 -4.24
C ARG A 200 5.69 16.36 -4.33
N ALA A 201 5.54 15.45 -3.36
CA ALA A 201 6.25 14.17 -3.38
C ALA A 201 5.82 13.29 -4.56
N LEU A 202 4.51 13.22 -4.85
CA LEU A 202 3.99 12.48 -6.01
C LEU A 202 4.40 13.09 -7.35
N ASP A 203 4.57 14.41 -7.41
CA ASP A 203 5.03 15.09 -8.61
C ASP A 203 6.51 14.79 -8.91
N SER A 204 7.31 14.45 -7.89
CA SER A 204 8.72 14.11 -8.02
C SER A 204 8.99 12.66 -8.50
N LEU A 205 7.98 11.78 -8.53
CA LEU A 205 8.04 10.45 -9.15
C LEU A 205 8.15 10.59 -10.69
#